data_d44a1fdfc7665762fd8369ca87d4726e
#
_entry.id   d44a1fdfc7665762fd8369ca87d4726e
#
_cell.length_a   1.000
_cell.length_b   1.000
_cell.length_c   1.000
_cell.angle_alpha   90.00
_cell.angle_beta   90.00
_cell.angle_gamma   90.00
#
_symmetry.space_group_name_H-M   'P 1'
#
loop_
_entity.id
_entity.type
_entity.pdbx_description
1 polymer ?
#
loop_
_entity_poly.entity_id
_entity_poly.type
_entity_poly.pdbx_seq_one_letter_code
_entity_poly.pdbx_strand_id
1 'polypeptide(L)'
;MFEKLENLGLDYKNKSAMLEKFMQFFIDYSRKINLISRNDIEFLFEKHIYDSLSFNLFKEKYNIKSGRLLDIGSGGGFPAVPLAVFFDDIDITAADSTEKKIKFLKEAAETLGLKNLHPVCRRAEELPFKAEFDLGSCRAVSELRVILEYALPYLKTGGFFTAYKSLKAEEEIKNAQNALKALNAEVIDRIEYTLPLEETHKRALIIVRKNADTPEIYPRKNGIILKKPL
;
A
#
# COMPACT_ATOMS: atom_id res chain seq x y z
N MET A 1 -3.87 -0.31 23.22
CA MET A 1 -3.28 -0.65 21.90
C MET A 1 -3.67 0.38 20.85
N PHE A 2 -4.96 0.58 20.56
CA PHE A 2 -5.42 1.49 19.49
C PHE A 2 -5.20 2.97 19.77
N GLU A 3 -5.07 3.40 21.03
CA GLU A 3 -4.68 4.77 21.42
C GLU A 3 -3.41 5.27 20.71
N LYS A 4 -2.50 4.35 20.36
CA LYS A 4 -1.29 4.68 19.62
C LYS A 4 -1.59 5.30 18.23
N LEU A 5 -2.80 5.09 17.68
CA LEU A 5 -3.23 5.67 16.40
C LEU A 5 -3.43 7.18 16.46
N GLU A 6 -3.61 7.75 17.65
CA GLU A 6 -3.65 9.20 17.86
C GLU A 6 -2.33 9.88 17.42
N ASN A 7 -1.19 9.16 17.53
CA ASN A 7 0.11 9.65 17.04
C ASN A 7 0.13 9.83 15.51
N LEU A 8 -0.79 9.19 14.80
CA LEU A 8 -0.99 9.34 13.36
C LEU A 8 -2.12 10.34 13.03
N GLY A 9 -2.70 11.02 14.03
CA GLY A 9 -3.83 11.92 13.85
C GLY A 9 -5.17 11.22 13.60
N LEU A 10 -5.30 9.94 13.99
CA LEU A 10 -6.50 9.13 13.74
C LEU A 10 -7.36 8.99 14.99
N ASP A 11 -8.66 9.30 14.88
CA ASP A 11 -9.65 8.90 15.88
C ASP A 11 -10.05 7.43 15.66
N TYR A 12 -9.61 6.59 16.57
CA TYR A 12 -9.83 5.15 16.50
C TYR A 12 -11.14 4.67 17.12
N LYS A 13 -11.83 5.51 17.92
CA LYS A 13 -12.94 5.07 18.80
C LYS A 13 -14.04 4.35 18.05
N ASN A 14 -14.42 4.88 16.89
CA ASN A 14 -15.48 4.29 16.05
C ASN A 14 -14.98 3.17 15.12
N LYS A 15 -13.67 2.94 15.04
CA LYS A 15 -13.04 1.97 14.12
C LYS A 15 -12.37 0.79 14.84
N SER A 16 -12.12 0.90 16.15
CA SER A 16 -11.42 -0.11 16.95
C SER A 16 -12.09 -1.49 16.92
N ALA A 17 -13.39 -1.55 17.07
CA ALA A 17 -14.15 -2.82 17.03
C ALA A 17 -14.01 -3.53 15.66
N MET A 18 -13.97 -2.79 14.56
CA MET A 18 -13.76 -3.35 13.22
C MET A 18 -12.33 -3.80 13.02
N LEU A 19 -11.34 -3.07 13.56
CA LEU A 19 -9.94 -3.51 13.56
C LEU A 19 -9.73 -4.77 14.39
N GLU A 20 -10.32 -4.87 15.58
CA GLU A 20 -10.28 -6.09 16.40
C GLU A 20 -10.85 -7.28 15.65
N LYS A 21 -12.01 -7.09 15.02
CA LYS A 21 -12.65 -8.12 14.18
C LYS A 21 -11.72 -8.54 13.03
N PHE A 22 -11.07 -7.58 12.37
CA PHE A 22 -10.09 -7.87 11.33
C PHE A 22 -8.89 -8.65 11.87
N MET A 23 -8.31 -8.24 13.00
CA MET A 23 -7.17 -8.91 13.62
C MET A 23 -7.50 -10.37 13.95
N GLN A 24 -8.65 -10.62 14.56
CA GLN A 24 -9.09 -11.97 14.88
C GLN A 24 -9.29 -12.81 13.62
N PHE A 25 -9.99 -12.28 12.62
CA PHE A 25 -10.19 -12.93 11.33
C PHE A 25 -8.85 -13.25 10.64
N PHE A 26 -7.91 -12.30 10.66
CA PHE A 26 -6.58 -12.46 10.09
C PHE A 26 -5.78 -13.57 10.77
N ILE A 27 -5.76 -13.60 12.11
CA ILE A 27 -5.05 -14.62 12.90
C ILE A 27 -5.61 -16.01 12.59
N ASP A 28 -6.94 -16.17 12.59
CA ASP A 28 -7.59 -17.45 12.31
C ASP A 28 -7.33 -17.93 10.87
N TYR A 29 -7.31 -17.02 9.91
CA TYR A 29 -7.03 -17.32 8.52
C TYR A 29 -5.55 -17.65 8.29
N SER A 30 -4.64 -16.99 9.01
CA SER A 30 -3.19 -17.21 8.93
C SER A 30 -2.77 -18.63 9.39
N ARG A 31 -3.62 -19.33 10.14
CA ARG A 31 -3.42 -20.74 10.47
C ARG A 31 -3.59 -21.67 9.25
N LYS A 32 -4.31 -21.21 8.21
CA LYS A 32 -4.62 -21.98 7.00
C LYS A 32 -3.67 -21.67 5.86
N ILE A 33 -3.27 -20.40 5.73
CA ILE A 33 -2.36 -19.93 4.67
C ILE A 33 -1.35 -18.92 5.22
N ASN A 34 -0.15 -18.88 4.64
CA ASN A 34 0.86 -17.88 4.99
C ASN A 34 0.49 -16.51 4.42
N LEU A 35 -0.04 -15.63 5.28
CA LEU A 35 -0.33 -14.21 4.95
C LEU A 35 0.84 -13.29 5.31
N ILE A 36 1.47 -13.55 6.46
CA ILE A 36 2.70 -12.89 6.96
C ILE A 36 3.59 -13.93 7.64
N SER A 37 4.81 -13.55 8.02
CA SER A 37 5.68 -14.44 8.80
C SER A 37 5.04 -14.77 10.16
N ARG A 38 5.29 -15.99 10.67
CA ARG A 38 4.73 -16.41 11.98
C ARG A 38 5.21 -15.50 13.12
N ASN A 39 6.44 -15.03 13.06
CA ASN A 39 7.03 -14.16 14.07
C ASN A 39 6.41 -12.75 14.06
N ASP A 40 5.74 -12.34 12.97
CA ASP A 40 5.10 -11.04 12.88
C ASP A 40 3.64 -11.03 13.35
N ILE A 41 3.04 -12.22 13.60
CA ILE A 41 1.66 -12.32 14.11
C ILE A 41 1.53 -11.66 15.50
N GLU A 42 2.53 -11.82 16.34
CA GLU A 42 2.60 -11.19 17.66
C GLU A 42 2.60 -9.65 17.60
N PHE A 43 3.14 -9.10 16.50
CA PHE A 43 3.23 -7.67 16.24
C PHE A 43 2.27 -7.22 15.14
N LEU A 44 1.15 -7.93 14.95
CA LEU A 44 0.19 -7.65 13.88
C LEU A 44 -0.29 -6.21 13.88
N PHE A 45 -0.57 -5.67 15.06
CA PHE A 45 -1.00 -4.28 15.18
C PHE A 45 0.13 -3.30 14.81
N GLU A 46 1.29 -3.42 15.45
CA GLU A 46 2.38 -2.45 15.31
C GLU A 46 3.01 -2.49 13.91
N LYS A 47 3.37 -3.69 13.45
CA LYS A 47 4.10 -3.88 12.20
C LYS A 47 3.24 -3.85 10.95
N HIS A 48 1.92 -4.08 11.08
CA HIS A 48 1.07 -4.19 9.91
C HIS A 48 -0.09 -3.19 9.92
N ILE A 49 -0.89 -3.11 10.97
CA ILE A 49 -2.03 -2.19 11.01
C ILE A 49 -1.56 -0.74 11.19
N TYR A 50 -0.76 -0.47 12.21
CA TYR A 50 -0.21 0.87 12.45
C TYR A 50 0.64 1.35 11.28
N ASP A 51 1.53 0.49 10.77
CA ASP A 51 2.35 0.78 9.58
C ASP A 51 1.47 1.16 8.38
N SER A 52 0.40 0.40 8.10
CA SER A 52 -0.56 0.71 7.03
C SER A 52 -1.24 2.07 7.23
N LEU A 53 -1.67 2.35 8.45
CA LEU A 53 -2.40 3.56 8.80
C LEU A 53 -1.52 4.81 8.88
N SER A 54 -0.17 4.67 8.84
CA SER A 54 0.73 5.82 8.67
C SER A 54 0.48 6.58 7.37
N PHE A 55 -0.27 5.99 6.43
CA PHE A 55 -0.81 6.68 5.25
C PHE A 55 -1.54 7.98 5.60
N ASN A 56 -2.13 8.08 6.80
CA ASN A 56 -2.79 9.30 7.24
C ASN A 56 -1.84 10.51 7.31
N LEU A 57 -0.56 10.29 7.63
CA LEU A 57 0.44 11.37 7.62
C LEU A 57 0.57 12.01 6.24
N PHE A 58 0.53 11.21 5.18
CA PHE A 58 0.47 11.70 3.80
C PHE A 58 -0.89 12.34 3.49
N LYS A 59 -1.99 11.64 3.84
CA LYS A 59 -3.36 12.09 3.58
C LYS A 59 -3.61 13.49 4.15
N GLU A 60 -3.22 13.73 5.38
CA GLU A 60 -3.35 15.04 6.04
C GLU A 60 -2.42 16.09 5.43
N LYS A 61 -1.12 15.76 5.24
CA LYS A 61 -0.14 16.70 4.72
C LYS A 61 -0.49 17.23 3.33
N TYR A 62 -1.07 16.40 2.48
CA TYR A 62 -1.45 16.74 1.10
C TYR A 62 -2.95 17.02 0.93
N ASN A 63 -3.70 17.08 2.05
CA ASN A 63 -5.14 17.37 2.08
C ASN A 63 -5.96 16.46 1.15
N ILE A 64 -5.62 15.16 1.13
CA ILE A 64 -6.35 14.16 0.34
C ILE A 64 -7.68 13.86 1.02
N LYS A 65 -8.78 14.23 0.37
CA LYS A 65 -10.13 14.04 0.93
C LYS A 65 -10.75 12.72 0.51
N SER A 66 -10.62 12.37 -0.76
CA SER A 66 -11.20 11.16 -1.35
C SER A 66 -10.39 10.74 -2.58
N GLY A 67 -10.68 9.59 -3.14
CA GLY A 67 -10.10 9.16 -4.41
C GLY A 67 -10.11 7.65 -4.58
N ARG A 68 -9.74 7.20 -5.80
CA ARG A 68 -9.52 5.78 -6.11
C ARG A 68 -8.07 5.43 -5.85
N LEU A 69 -7.82 4.43 -5.02
CA LEU A 69 -6.49 3.94 -4.66
C LEU A 69 -6.25 2.55 -5.25
N LEU A 70 -5.12 2.36 -5.91
CA LEU A 70 -4.62 1.05 -6.31
C LEU A 70 -3.52 0.60 -5.34
N ASP A 71 -3.76 -0.50 -4.62
CA ASP A 71 -2.75 -1.15 -3.81
C ASP A 71 -2.15 -2.34 -4.54
N ILE A 72 -0.85 -2.30 -4.82
CA ILE A 72 -0.15 -3.32 -5.60
C ILE A 72 0.58 -4.29 -4.69
N GLY A 73 0.26 -5.59 -4.86
CA GLY A 73 0.80 -6.65 -4.03
C GLY A 73 0.21 -6.64 -2.64
N SER A 74 -1.11 -6.49 -2.54
CA SER A 74 -1.84 -6.34 -1.27
C SER A 74 -1.66 -7.50 -0.29
N GLY A 75 -1.27 -8.67 -0.76
CA GLY A 75 -0.85 -9.79 0.07
C GLY A 75 -1.86 -10.20 1.14
N GLY A 76 -1.46 -10.06 2.40
CA GLY A 76 -2.31 -10.25 3.59
C GLY A 76 -3.23 -9.07 3.89
N GLY A 77 -3.49 -8.19 2.91
CA GLY A 77 -4.40 -7.06 3.06
C GLY A 77 -3.76 -5.79 3.61
N PHE A 78 -2.44 -5.66 3.52
CA PHE A 78 -1.72 -4.51 4.04
C PHE A 78 -1.00 -3.72 2.94
N PRO A 79 -1.31 -2.43 2.75
CA PRO A 79 -2.14 -1.57 3.61
C PRO A 79 -3.66 -1.62 3.33
N ALA A 80 -4.16 -2.27 2.28
CA ALA A 80 -5.50 -2.14 1.75
C ALA A 80 -6.64 -2.26 2.79
N VAL A 81 -6.64 -3.31 3.64
CA VAL A 81 -7.74 -3.53 4.60
C VAL A 81 -7.78 -2.48 5.71
N PRO A 82 -6.67 -2.15 6.41
CA PRO A 82 -6.67 -1.06 7.39
C PRO A 82 -7.09 0.29 6.79
N LEU A 83 -6.66 0.60 5.55
CA LEU A 83 -7.08 1.82 4.86
C LEU A 83 -8.59 1.81 4.57
N ALA A 84 -9.14 0.68 4.11
CA ALA A 84 -10.58 0.55 3.84
C ALA A 84 -11.43 0.68 5.11
N VAL A 85 -10.91 0.21 6.26
CA VAL A 85 -11.57 0.36 7.56
C VAL A 85 -11.61 1.82 8.01
N PHE A 86 -10.53 2.58 7.80
CA PHE A 86 -10.43 3.95 8.32
C PHE A 86 -10.96 5.01 7.37
N PHE A 87 -10.81 4.83 6.07
CA PHE A 87 -11.09 5.86 5.06
C PHE A 87 -12.23 5.43 4.15
N ASP A 88 -13.45 5.68 4.59
CA ASP A 88 -14.70 5.33 3.85
C ASP A 88 -14.82 6.09 2.53
N ASP A 89 -14.08 7.20 2.38
CA ASP A 89 -14.02 8.10 1.21
C ASP A 89 -12.93 7.73 0.20
N ILE A 90 -12.14 6.68 0.49
CA ILE A 90 -11.15 6.12 -0.44
C ILE A 90 -11.65 4.77 -0.97
N ASP A 91 -11.81 4.68 -2.30
CA ASP A 91 -12.21 3.47 -3.00
C ASP A 91 -10.96 2.66 -3.38
N ILE A 92 -10.77 1.47 -2.80
CA ILE A 92 -9.51 0.73 -2.82
C ILE A 92 -9.61 -0.49 -3.72
N THR A 93 -8.84 -0.52 -4.79
CA THR A 93 -8.58 -1.73 -5.57
C THR A 93 -7.33 -2.42 -5.04
N ALA A 94 -7.49 -3.61 -4.45
CA ALA A 94 -6.43 -4.41 -3.87
C ALA A 94 -5.98 -5.50 -4.83
N ALA A 95 -4.82 -5.34 -5.47
CA ALA A 95 -4.31 -6.26 -6.49
C ALA A 95 -3.23 -7.20 -5.95
N ASP A 96 -3.38 -8.50 -6.16
CA ASP A 96 -2.34 -9.52 -5.93
C ASP A 96 -2.48 -10.64 -6.98
N SER A 97 -1.37 -11.25 -7.36
CA SER A 97 -1.37 -12.36 -8.35
C SER A 97 -1.77 -13.70 -7.75
N THR A 98 -1.88 -13.81 -6.43
CA THR A 98 -2.09 -15.07 -5.70
C THR A 98 -3.57 -15.26 -5.36
N GLU A 99 -4.24 -16.21 -6.01
CA GLU A 99 -5.67 -16.48 -5.79
C GLU A 99 -6.06 -16.69 -4.32
N LYS A 100 -5.23 -17.43 -3.56
CA LYS A 100 -5.49 -17.68 -2.13
C LYS A 100 -5.53 -16.39 -1.30
N LYS A 101 -4.68 -15.41 -1.64
CA LYS A 101 -4.65 -14.11 -0.98
C LYS A 101 -5.86 -13.25 -1.38
N ILE A 102 -6.24 -13.28 -2.65
CA ILE A 102 -7.44 -12.59 -3.12
C ILE A 102 -8.71 -13.19 -2.52
N LYS A 103 -8.77 -14.51 -2.37
CA LYS A 103 -9.87 -15.16 -1.64
C LYS A 103 -9.96 -14.66 -0.20
N PHE A 104 -8.82 -14.60 0.51
CA PHE A 104 -8.75 -14.01 1.85
C PHE A 104 -9.30 -12.57 1.87
N LEU A 105 -8.87 -11.71 0.92
CA LEU A 105 -9.30 -10.31 0.86
C LEU A 105 -10.81 -10.18 0.61
N LYS A 106 -11.39 -11.03 -0.24
CA LYS A 106 -12.85 -11.07 -0.47
C LYS A 106 -13.61 -11.45 0.80
N GLU A 107 -13.18 -12.52 1.46
CA GLU A 107 -13.80 -12.96 2.72
C GLU A 107 -13.61 -11.91 3.84
N ALA A 108 -12.47 -11.21 3.88
CA ALA A 108 -12.25 -10.11 4.82
C ALA A 108 -13.21 -8.94 4.54
N ALA A 109 -13.36 -8.53 3.27
CA ALA A 109 -14.28 -7.47 2.87
C ALA A 109 -15.73 -7.80 3.26
N GLU A 110 -16.19 -9.02 2.97
CA GLU A 110 -17.53 -9.50 3.34
C GLU A 110 -17.72 -9.54 4.87
N THR A 111 -16.75 -10.13 5.59
CA THR A 111 -16.80 -10.28 7.05
C THR A 111 -16.87 -8.93 7.77
N LEU A 112 -16.14 -7.93 7.25
CA LEU A 112 -16.09 -6.57 7.82
C LEU A 112 -17.14 -5.63 7.24
N GLY A 113 -17.84 -6.03 6.17
CA GLY A 113 -18.81 -5.19 5.48
C GLY A 113 -18.18 -4.00 4.74
N LEU A 114 -16.93 -4.14 4.25
CA LEU A 114 -16.22 -3.09 3.53
C LEU A 114 -16.74 -2.99 2.09
N LYS A 115 -17.43 -1.89 1.79
CA LYS A 115 -17.97 -1.63 0.44
C LYS A 115 -16.97 -0.95 -0.48
N ASN A 116 -15.92 -0.37 0.10
CA ASN A 116 -14.85 0.38 -0.56
C ASN A 116 -13.57 -0.44 -0.78
N LEU A 117 -13.63 -1.78 -0.69
CA LEU A 117 -12.50 -2.67 -0.94
C LEU A 117 -12.83 -3.65 -2.08
N HIS A 118 -12.06 -3.60 -3.17
CA HIS A 118 -12.26 -4.36 -4.39
C HIS A 118 -11.05 -5.24 -4.71
N PRO A 119 -11.00 -6.51 -4.25
CA PRO A 119 -9.88 -7.41 -4.53
C PRO A 119 -9.84 -7.87 -5.98
N VAL A 120 -8.66 -7.77 -6.63
CA VAL A 120 -8.41 -8.15 -8.02
C VAL A 120 -7.27 -9.15 -8.11
N CYS A 121 -7.53 -10.35 -8.69
CA CYS A 121 -6.52 -11.38 -8.91
C CYS A 121 -5.86 -11.17 -10.28
N ARG A 122 -4.74 -10.42 -10.31
CA ARG A 122 -3.95 -10.15 -11.51
C ARG A 122 -2.51 -9.84 -11.14
N ARG A 123 -1.59 -10.09 -12.08
CA ARG A 123 -0.24 -9.53 -12.01
C ARG A 123 -0.29 -8.03 -12.21
N ALA A 124 0.61 -7.29 -11.58
CA ALA A 124 0.61 -5.83 -11.64
C ALA A 124 0.73 -5.30 -13.07
N GLU A 125 1.58 -5.92 -13.91
CA GLU A 125 1.77 -5.54 -15.29
C GLU A 125 0.62 -5.95 -16.26
N GLU A 126 -0.35 -6.70 -15.75
CA GLU A 126 -1.50 -7.21 -16.53
C GLU A 126 -2.84 -6.60 -16.07
N LEU A 127 -2.80 -5.58 -15.20
CA LEU A 127 -4.02 -4.94 -14.72
C LEU A 127 -4.75 -4.25 -15.89
N PRO A 128 -6.09 -4.39 -15.99
CA PRO A 128 -6.87 -3.86 -17.12
C PRO A 128 -7.20 -2.37 -16.99
N PHE A 129 -6.39 -1.63 -16.23
CA PHE A 129 -6.59 -0.22 -15.95
C PHE A 129 -5.57 0.63 -16.71
N LYS A 130 -5.89 1.90 -16.96
CA LYS A 130 -4.96 2.87 -17.53
C LYS A 130 -5.30 4.26 -17.03
N ALA A 131 -4.39 4.87 -16.26
CA ALA A 131 -4.56 6.22 -15.73
C ALA A 131 -5.92 6.47 -15.05
N GLU A 132 -6.38 5.53 -14.21
CA GLU A 132 -7.70 5.59 -13.57
C GLU A 132 -7.65 5.95 -12.08
N PHE A 133 -6.49 5.77 -11.43
CA PHE A 133 -6.37 5.94 -10.00
C PHE A 133 -5.77 7.29 -9.63
N ASP A 134 -6.31 7.91 -8.60
CA ASP A 134 -5.81 9.15 -8.02
C ASP A 134 -4.61 8.88 -7.12
N LEU A 135 -4.62 7.69 -6.48
CA LEU A 135 -3.66 7.24 -5.48
C LEU A 135 -3.14 5.84 -5.82
N GLY A 136 -1.91 5.59 -5.45
CA GLY A 136 -1.33 4.25 -5.46
C GLY A 136 -0.62 3.96 -4.16
N SER A 137 -0.58 2.69 -3.77
CA SER A 137 0.19 2.23 -2.61
C SER A 137 0.91 0.92 -2.90
N CYS A 138 1.99 0.69 -2.18
CA CYS A 138 2.68 -0.59 -2.18
C CYS A 138 3.48 -0.75 -0.90
N ARG A 139 3.41 -1.95 -0.30
CA ARG A 139 4.18 -2.32 0.88
C ARG A 139 4.92 -3.63 0.67
N ALA A 140 6.25 -3.63 0.92
CA ALA A 140 7.10 -4.83 0.96
C ALA A 140 7.11 -5.70 -0.31
N VAL A 141 6.90 -5.12 -1.51
CA VAL A 141 6.87 -5.89 -2.77
C VAL A 141 8.23 -5.93 -3.46
N SER A 142 8.90 -4.76 -3.65
CA SER A 142 10.14 -4.66 -4.41
C SER A 142 10.88 -3.34 -4.14
N GLU A 143 12.05 -3.16 -4.75
CA GLU A 143 12.75 -1.87 -4.78
C GLU A 143 11.88 -0.80 -5.45
N LEU A 144 12.14 0.48 -5.08
CA LEU A 144 11.34 1.61 -5.58
C LEU A 144 11.33 1.67 -7.11
N ARG A 145 12.49 1.53 -7.77
CA ARG A 145 12.61 1.58 -9.24
C ARG A 145 11.77 0.53 -9.97
N VAL A 146 11.56 -0.63 -9.34
CA VAL A 146 10.74 -1.72 -9.89
C VAL A 146 9.26 -1.44 -9.69
N ILE A 147 8.87 -1.08 -8.47
CA ILE A 147 7.45 -0.87 -8.14
C ILE A 147 6.85 0.34 -8.85
N LEU A 148 7.65 1.37 -9.13
CA LEU A 148 7.19 2.53 -9.90
C LEU A 148 6.70 2.14 -11.30
N GLU A 149 7.39 1.19 -11.97
CA GLU A 149 6.95 0.73 -13.28
C GLU A 149 5.64 -0.07 -13.23
N TYR A 150 5.40 -0.78 -12.12
CA TYR A 150 4.11 -1.48 -11.91
C TYR A 150 2.97 -0.55 -11.52
N ALA A 151 3.25 0.64 -10.96
CA ALA A 151 2.21 1.48 -10.38
C ALA A 151 1.84 2.69 -11.26
N LEU A 152 2.84 3.44 -11.73
CA LEU A 152 2.63 4.74 -12.37
C LEU A 152 1.79 4.70 -13.66
N PRO A 153 1.81 3.63 -14.50
CA PRO A 153 0.93 3.54 -15.65
C PRO A 153 -0.56 3.61 -15.33
N TYR A 154 -0.94 3.20 -14.12
CA TYR A 154 -2.33 3.15 -13.67
C TYR A 154 -2.81 4.43 -12.98
N LEU A 155 -1.89 5.30 -12.57
CA LEU A 155 -2.23 6.58 -11.94
C LEU A 155 -2.57 7.64 -12.99
N LYS A 156 -3.49 8.50 -12.64
CA LYS A 156 -3.76 9.75 -13.37
C LYS A 156 -2.57 10.68 -13.30
N THR A 157 -2.42 11.56 -14.29
CA THR A 157 -1.51 12.72 -14.21
C THR A 157 -1.93 13.59 -13.03
N GLY A 158 -0.98 13.97 -12.17
CA GLY A 158 -1.21 14.65 -10.89
C GLY A 158 -1.46 13.71 -9.71
N GLY A 159 -1.67 12.41 -9.95
CA GLY A 159 -1.87 11.39 -8.91
C GLY A 159 -0.61 11.11 -8.09
N PHE A 160 -0.78 10.49 -6.94
CA PHE A 160 0.28 10.21 -5.97
C PHE A 160 0.48 8.71 -5.79
N PHE A 161 1.73 8.29 -5.66
CA PHE A 161 2.10 6.94 -5.26
C PHE A 161 2.84 6.97 -3.92
N THR A 162 2.41 6.12 -2.98
CA THR A 162 2.96 6.00 -1.63
C THR A 162 3.66 4.66 -1.47
N ALA A 163 4.99 4.65 -1.35
CA ALA A 163 5.77 3.46 -1.08
C ALA A 163 6.18 3.38 0.39
N TYR A 164 5.79 2.30 1.07
CA TYR A 164 6.19 2.02 2.44
C TYR A 164 7.60 1.41 2.46
N LYS A 165 8.54 2.09 3.11
CA LYS A 165 9.95 1.71 3.10
C LYS A 165 10.59 1.75 4.49
N SER A 166 11.72 1.05 4.62
CA SER A 166 12.59 1.10 5.80
C SER A 166 13.60 2.27 5.67
N LEU A 167 14.59 2.30 6.54
CA LEU A 167 15.66 3.32 6.54
C LEU A 167 16.49 3.38 5.23
N LYS A 168 16.44 2.36 4.37
CA LYS A 168 17.09 2.35 3.04
C LYS A 168 16.37 3.21 2.00
N ALA A 169 15.33 3.95 2.38
CA ALA A 169 14.52 4.78 1.48
C ALA A 169 15.37 5.74 0.62
N GLU A 170 16.42 6.34 1.21
CA GLU A 170 17.28 7.29 0.50
C GLU A 170 18.09 6.65 -0.63
N GLU A 171 18.67 5.47 -0.38
CA GLU A 171 19.36 4.69 -1.40
C GLU A 171 18.41 4.25 -2.52
N GLU A 172 17.21 3.79 -2.16
CA GLU A 172 16.19 3.40 -3.15
C GLU A 172 15.73 4.59 -4.00
N ILE A 173 15.58 5.80 -3.43
CA ILE A 173 15.26 7.01 -4.17
C ILE A 173 16.38 7.36 -5.16
N LYS A 174 17.63 7.27 -4.72
CA LYS A 174 18.79 7.51 -5.59
C LYS A 174 18.83 6.54 -6.77
N ASN A 175 18.57 5.26 -6.51
CA ASN A 175 18.57 4.21 -7.54
C ASN A 175 17.35 4.29 -8.48
N ALA A 176 16.27 4.98 -8.10
CA ALA A 176 15.03 5.10 -8.88
C ALA A 176 15.01 6.30 -9.85
N GLN A 177 16.08 7.11 -9.95
CA GLN A 177 16.07 8.34 -10.76
C GLN A 177 15.77 8.09 -12.24
N ASN A 178 16.30 7.01 -12.81
CA ASN A 178 16.00 6.64 -14.20
C ASN A 178 14.53 6.23 -14.37
N ALA A 179 13.99 5.46 -13.43
CA ALA A 179 12.59 5.05 -13.44
C ALA A 179 11.66 6.28 -13.33
N LEU A 180 11.94 7.18 -12.41
CA LEU A 180 11.18 8.42 -12.25
C LEU A 180 11.14 9.25 -13.54
N LYS A 181 12.30 9.43 -14.16
CA LYS A 181 12.40 10.16 -15.44
C LYS A 181 11.64 9.45 -16.56
N ALA A 182 11.82 8.14 -16.72
CA ALA A 182 11.20 7.37 -17.79
C ALA A 182 9.68 7.28 -17.65
N LEU A 183 9.15 7.35 -16.43
CA LEU A 183 7.73 7.24 -16.09
C LEU A 183 7.05 8.61 -15.85
N ASN A 184 7.74 9.71 -16.12
CA ASN A 184 7.27 11.08 -15.94
C ASN A 184 6.78 11.38 -14.51
N ALA A 185 7.59 11.04 -13.52
CA ALA A 185 7.28 11.21 -12.10
C ALA A 185 8.45 11.77 -11.30
N GLU A 186 8.18 12.23 -10.10
CA GLU A 186 9.18 12.73 -9.17
C GLU A 186 8.87 12.30 -7.73
N VAL A 187 9.91 12.13 -6.91
CA VAL A 187 9.76 12.03 -5.46
C VAL A 187 9.60 13.44 -4.92
N ILE A 188 8.44 13.71 -4.32
CA ILE A 188 8.12 15.03 -3.76
C ILE A 188 8.31 15.10 -2.25
N ASP A 189 8.33 13.92 -1.57
CA ASP A 189 8.44 13.90 -0.11
C ASP A 189 8.93 12.55 0.40
N ARG A 190 9.46 12.57 1.63
CA ARG A 190 9.79 11.42 2.45
C ARG A 190 9.30 11.68 3.88
N ILE A 191 8.19 11.07 4.25
CA ILE A 191 7.59 11.22 5.57
C ILE A 191 8.11 10.12 6.48
N GLU A 192 8.92 10.46 7.46
CA GLU A 192 9.45 9.51 8.45
C GLU A 192 8.47 9.33 9.60
N TYR A 193 8.39 8.11 10.12
CA TYR A 193 7.62 7.76 11.30
C TYR A 193 8.27 6.57 12.02
N THR A 194 7.81 6.31 13.23
CA THR A 194 8.33 5.21 14.07
C THR A 194 7.18 4.27 14.41
N LEU A 195 7.41 2.97 14.27
CA LEU A 195 6.46 1.96 14.72
C LEU A 195 6.40 1.96 16.25
N PRO A 196 5.24 1.75 16.86
CA PRO A 196 5.06 1.81 18.32
C PRO A 196 5.49 0.49 18.99
N LEU A 197 6.75 0.11 18.79
CA LEU A 197 7.42 -1.04 19.38
C LEU A 197 8.39 -0.60 20.47
N GLU A 198 8.84 -1.52 21.34
CA GLU A 198 9.83 -1.25 22.39
C GLU A 198 11.16 -0.79 21.81
N GLU A 199 11.62 -1.48 20.75
CA GLU A 199 12.78 -1.04 19.98
C GLU A 199 12.38 -0.01 18.92
N THR A 200 13.28 0.92 18.62
CA THR A 200 13.02 1.97 17.63
C THR A 200 13.04 1.40 16.20
N HIS A 201 11.87 1.21 15.63
CA HIS A 201 11.70 0.80 14.25
C HIS A 201 11.27 1.98 13.38
N LYS A 202 12.24 2.67 12.80
CA LYS A 202 11.99 3.78 11.86
C LYS A 202 11.51 3.27 10.51
N ARG A 203 10.55 3.98 9.94
CA ARG A 203 9.95 3.75 8.62
C ARG A 203 9.86 5.06 7.85
N ALA A 204 9.61 4.95 6.57
CA ALA A 204 9.35 6.11 5.72
C ALA A 204 8.27 5.80 4.69
N LEU A 205 7.40 6.78 4.45
CA LEU A 205 6.58 6.83 3.25
C LEU A 205 7.33 7.66 2.20
N ILE A 206 7.65 7.07 1.06
CA ILE A 206 8.15 7.81 -0.08
C ILE A 206 6.94 8.23 -0.91
N ILE A 207 6.78 9.53 -1.11
CA ILE A 207 5.68 10.09 -1.88
C ILE A 207 6.18 10.49 -3.26
N VAL A 208 5.61 9.85 -4.28
CA VAL A 208 5.91 10.12 -5.68
C VAL A 208 4.70 10.73 -6.34
N ARG A 209 4.89 11.83 -7.09
CA ARG A 209 3.87 12.47 -7.90
C ARG A 209 4.07 12.14 -9.37
N LYS A 210 2.99 11.78 -10.05
CA LYS A 210 2.99 11.62 -11.50
C LYS A 210 2.78 12.99 -12.19
N ASN A 211 3.75 13.43 -12.97
CA ASN A 211 3.75 14.78 -13.55
C ASN A 211 3.14 14.83 -14.96
N ALA A 212 3.23 13.72 -15.71
CA ALA A 212 2.64 13.59 -17.04
C ALA A 212 2.28 12.13 -17.32
N ASP A 213 1.63 11.86 -18.44
CA ASP A 213 1.25 10.51 -18.82
C ASP A 213 2.46 9.60 -18.98
N THR A 214 2.35 8.40 -18.45
CA THR A 214 3.39 7.37 -18.61
C THR A 214 3.40 6.88 -20.05
N PRO A 215 4.57 6.76 -20.71
CA PRO A 215 4.66 6.24 -22.07
C PRO A 215 4.00 4.86 -22.24
N GLU A 216 3.36 4.61 -23.37
CA GLU A 216 2.55 3.39 -23.62
C GLU A 216 3.32 2.07 -23.59
N ILE A 217 4.65 2.13 -23.71
CA ILE A 217 5.52 0.95 -23.58
C ILE A 217 5.56 0.39 -22.15
N TYR A 218 5.05 1.14 -21.16
CA TYR A 218 5.01 0.73 -19.76
C TYR A 218 3.58 0.35 -19.33
N PRO A 219 3.43 -0.62 -18.42
CA PRO A 219 4.51 -1.42 -17.83
C PRO A 219 5.04 -2.45 -18.84
N ARG A 220 6.35 -2.69 -18.80
CA ARG A 220 6.97 -3.77 -19.56
C ARG A 220 6.56 -5.13 -18.97
N LYS A 221 6.84 -6.23 -19.69
CA LYS A 221 6.61 -7.58 -19.17
C LYS A 221 7.45 -7.82 -17.90
N ASN A 222 6.88 -8.50 -16.91
CA ASN A 222 7.51 -8.77 -15.60
C ASN A 222 8.96 -9.27 -15.72
N GLY A 223 9.23 -10.23 -16.60
CA GLY A 223 10.59 -10.76 -16.80
C GLY A 223 11.61 -9.73 -17.29
N ILE A 224 11.18 -8.66 -17.98
CA ILE A 224 12.03 -7.54 -18.40
C ILE A 224 12.26 -6.60 -17.22
N ILE A 225 11.19 -6.25 -16.50
CA ILE A 225 11.24 -5.35 -15.34
C ILE A 225 12.24 -5.88 -14.30
N LEU A 226 12.14 -7.16 -13.95
CA LEU A 226 13.00 -7.77 -12.92
C LEU A 226 14.45 -7.96 -13.37
N LYS A 227 14.69 -8.27 -14.65
CA LYS A 227 16.07 -8.48 -15.16
C LYS A 227 16.80 -7.17 -15.48
N LYS A 228 16.05 -6.15 -15.89
CA LYS A 228 16.60 -4.84 -16.28
C LYS A 228 15.67 -3.74 -15.74
N PRO A 229 15.66 -3.49 -14.42
CA PRO A 229 14.91 -2.36 -13.86
C PRO A 229 15.35 -1.04 -14.49
N LEU A 230 14.46 -0.06 -14.53
CA LEU A 230 14.72 1.28 -15.05
C LEU A 230 15.78 2.03 -14.23
#